data_ae5dfc95557a9155ea68d8d30630f754
#
_entry.id   ae5dfc95557a9155ea68d8d30630f754
#
_cell.length_a   1.000
_cell.length_b   1.000
_cell.length_c   1.000
_cell.angle_alpha   90.00
_cell.angle_beta   90.00
_cell.angle_gamma   90.00
#
_symmetry.space_group_name_H-M   'P 1'
#
loop_
_entity.id
_entity.type
_entity.pdbx_description
1 polymer ?
#
loop_
_entity_poly.entity_id
_entity_poly.type
_entity_poly.pdbx_seq_one_letter_code
_entity_poly.pdbx_strand_id
1 'polypeptide(L)'
;MSEVDSIIGNKEKLESSTYKTIRESNKPVNLVGDIFENEQAISPIISKVKNRIRGFVQIQNGCDHRCTFCIIPYGRGNSRRVGPKNIVKQIKLLLEENYKEIVLTGVDLTSYGTDLEKKISLSKLVKIILNKLPQLNRLRLSSL
;
A
#
# COMPACT_ATOMS: atom_id res chain seq x y z
N MET A 1 -0.52 0.69 28.43
CA MET A 1 -1.43 -0.47 28.26
C MET A 1 -0.66 -1.68 28.71
N SER A 2 -1.07 -2.30 29.78
CA SER A 2 -0.36 -3.44 30.40
C SER A 2 -0.47 -4.72 29.54
N GLU A 3 -1.45 -4.77 28.63
CA GLU A 3 -1.75 -5.93 27.79
C GLU A 3 -1.05 -5.89 26.43
N VAL A 4 -0.24 -4.84 26.17
CA VAL A 4 0.45 -4.65 24.88
C VAL A 4 1.93 -4.97 25.02
N ASP A 5 2.40 -6.01 24.36
CA ASP A 5 3.81 -6.42 24.37
C ASP A 5 4.68 -5.59 23.42
N SER A 6 4.12 -5.16 22.27
CA SER A 6 4.88 -4.38 21.29
C SER A 6 4.01 -3.45 20.47
N ILE A 7 4.52 -2.28 20.14
CA ILE A 7 3.90 -1.29 19.26
C ILE A 7 4.80 -1.10 18.03
N ILE A 8 4.23 -1.23 16.85
CA ILE A 8 4.94 -1.14 15.58
C ILE A 8 4.30 -0.08 14.69
N GLY A 9 5.10 0.80 14.14
CA GLY A 9 4.66 1.82 13.20
C GLY A 9 4.30 1.26 11.80
N ASN A 10 3.72 2.11 10.99
CA ASN A 10 3.26 1.74 9.64
C ASN A 10 4.40 1.43 8.65
N LYS A 11 5.57 2.00 8.84
CA LYS A 11 6.77 1.72 8.05
C LYS A 11 7.44 0.46 8.58
N GLU A 12 7.66 0.42 9.87
CA GLU A 12 8.44 -0.59 10.58
C GLU A 12 7.80 -1.99 10.44
N LYS A 13 6.48 -2.09 10.36
CA LYS A 13 5.77 -3.37 10.14
C LYS A 13 6.09 -4.06 8.81
N LEU A 14 6.69 -3.35 7.85
CA LEU A 14 7.09 -3.89 6.55
C LEU A 14 8.54 -4.35 6.53
N GLU A 15 9.30 -4.11 7.60
CA GLU A 15 10.71 -4.47 7.72
C GLU A 15 10.87 -5.78 8.50
N SER A 16 11.56 -6.75 7.92
CA SER A 16 11.79 -8.04 8.58
C SER A 16 12.66 -7.93 9.84
N SER A 17 13.55 -6.93 9.90
CA SER A 17 14.36 -6.59 11.05
C SER A 17 13.55 -6.28 12.30
N THR A 18 12.42 -5.56 12.14
CA THR A 18 11.48 -5.22 13.21
C THR A 18 11.02 -6.46 13.98
N TYR A 19 10.66 -7.52 13.25
CA TYR A 19 10.16 -8.75 13.87
C TYR A 19 11.28 -9.57 14.54
N LYS A 20 12.53 -9.44 14.08
CA LYS A 20 13.69 -10.03 14.76
C LYS A 20 13.90 -9.34 16.11
N THR A 21 13.95 -8.01 16.11
CA THR A 21 14.10 -7.22 17.34
C THR A 21 13.03 -7.54 18.38
N ILE A 22 11.77 -7.69 17.95
CA ILE A 22 10.67 -8.06 18.87
C ILE A 22 10.87 -9.46 19.45
N ARG A 23 11.27 -10.44 18.63
CA ARG A 23 11.50 -11.82 19.10
C ARG A 23 12.68 -11.96 20.06
N GLU A 24 13.70 -11.13 19.90
CA GLU A 24 14.91 -11.14 20.72
C GLU A 24 14.75 -10.32 22.01
N SER A 25 13.71 -9.49 22.09
CA SER A 25 13.44 -8.66 23.26
C SER A 25 12.58 -9.38 24.29
N ASN A 26 13.05 -9.38 25.54
CA ASN A 26 12.30 -9.86 26.70
C ASN A 26 11.45 -8.74 27.37
N LYS A 27 11.36 -7.57 26.75
CA LYS A 27 10.63 -6.41 27.27
C LYS A 27 9.74 -5.83 26.19
N PRO A 28 8.65 -5.13 26.57
CA PRO A 28 7.83 -4.41 25.62
C PRO A 28 8.66 -3.46 24.75
N VAL A 29 8.40 -3.48 23.43
CA VAL A 29 9.16 -2.70 22.46
C VAL A 29 8.22 -1.71 21.77
N ASN A 30 8.68 -0.45 21.66
CA ASN A 30 8.01 0.57 20.88
C ASN A 30 8.88 0.95 19.68
N LEU A 31 8.44 0.54 18.47
CA LEU A 31 9.12 0.78 17.20
C LEU A 31 8.19 1.60 16.29
N VAL A 32 8.00 2.87 16.65
CA VAL A 32 7.17 3.82 15.89
C VAL A 32 8.03 5.01 15.52
N GLY A 33 8.37 5.12 14.25
CA GLY A 33 9.06 6.29 13.68
C GLY A 33 8.09 7.40 13.27
N ASP A 34 8.64 8.54 12.85
CA ASP A 34 7.83 9.65 12.31
C ASP A 34 7.25 9.24 10.94
N ILE A 35 5.92 9.22 10.87
CA ILE A 35 5.19 8.86 9.66
C ILE A 35 5.32 9.92 8.56
N PHE A 36 5.62 11.16 8.90
CA PHE A 36 5.75 12.28 7.94
C PHE A 36 7.09 12.29 7.22
N GLU A 37 8.12 11.63 7.76
CA GLU A 37 9.42 11.46 7.09
C GLU A 37 9.40 10.47 5.91
N ASN A 38 8.30 9.75 5.72
CA ASN A 38 8.20 8.76 4.67
C ASN A 38 7.83 9.39 3.32
N GLU A 39 8.76 9.42 2.38
CA GLU A 39 8.55 9.99 1.04
C GLU A 39 7.84 9.05 0.06
N GLN A 40 7.93 7.74 0.24
CA GLN A 40 7.38 6.77 -0.71
C GLN A 40 6.38 5.81 -0.07
N ALA A 41 5.32 5.48 -0.81
CA ALA A 41 4.45 4.40 -0.43
C ALA A 41 5.14 3.05 -0.66
N ILE A 42 5.34 2.30 0.40
CA ILE A 42 5.81 0.92 0.31
C ILE A 42 4.58 0.05 0.06
N SER A 43 4.53 -0.60 -1.10
CA SER A 43 3.53 -1.63 -1.37
C SER A 43 4.19 -3.00 -1.16
N PRO A 44 3.82 -3.73 -0.12
CA PRO A 44 4.36 -5.07 0.08
C PRO A 44 3.95 -5.94 -1.11
N ILE A 45 4.90 -6.68 -1.65
CA ILE A 45 4.60 -7.71 -2.65
C ILE A 45 3.92 -8.83 -1.89
N ILE A 46 2.60 -8.92 -2.03
CA ILE A 46 1.83 -10.01 -1.45
C ILE A 46 2.05 -11.23 -2.35
N SER A 47 2.77 -12.20 -1.83
CA SER A 47 2.84 -13.53 -2.40
C SER A 47 1.51 -14.27 -2.21
N LYS A 48 1.35 -15.37 -2.95
CA LYS A 48 0.15 -16.21 -3.01
C LYS A 48 -0.56 -16.42 -1.67
N VAL A 49 -1.83 -16.04 -1.63
CA VAL A 49 -2.76 -16.51 -0.60
C VAL A 49 -3.59 -17.64 -1.22
N LYS A 50 -3.46 -18.87 -0.71
CA LYS A 50 -4.16 -20.07 -1.22
C LYS A 50 -5.67 -19.81 -1.35
N ASN A 51 -6.27 -20.31 -2.42
CA ASN A 51 -7.72 -20.27 -2.69
C ASN A 51 -8.34 -18.88 -2.83
N ARG A 52 -7.59 -17.87 -3.25
CA ARG A 52 -8.13 -16.55 -3.57
C ARG A 52 -8.08 -16.26 -5.06
N ILE A 53 -9.21 -15.82 -5.60
CA ILE A 53 -9.35 -15.40 -7.00
C ILE A 53 -9.08 -13.89 -7.14
N ARG A 54 -9.26 -13.13 -6.04
CA ARG A 54 -9.14 -11.67 -5.98
C ARG A 54 -7.86 -11.26 -5.28
N GLY A 55 -7.02 -10.46 -5.96
CA GLY A 55 -5.82 -9.82 -5.41
C GLY A 55 -6.05 -8.34 -5.12
N PHE A 56 -5.46 -7.85 -4.04
CA PHE A 56 -5.49 -6.43 -3.69
C PHE A 56 -4.12 -5.83 -3.93
N VAL A 57 -4.08 -4.70 -4.62
CA VAL A 57 -2.85 -3.96 -4.93
C VAL A 57 -2.99 -2.55 -4.41
N GLN A 58 -2.23 -2.22 -3.38
CA GLN A 58 -2.17 -0.87 -2.86
C GLN A 58 -1.40 0.02 -3.82
N ILE A 59 -2.04 1.08 -4.32
CA ILE A 59 -1.43 2.03 -5.25
C ILE A 59 -1.14 3.39 -4.62
N GLN A 60 -1.80 3.68 -3.49
CA GLN A 60 -1.69 4.93 -2.77
C GLN A 60 -1.89 4.70 -1.26
N ASN A 61 -1.17 5.46 -0.43
CA ASN A 61 -1.33 5.45 1.02
C ASN A 61 -1.19 6.86 1.58
N GLY A 62 -1.73 7.10 2.79
CA GLY A 62 -1.77 8.43 3.39
C GLY A 62 -2.84 9.33 2.80
N CYS A 63 -3.00 10.53 3.34
CA CYS A 63 -4.00 11.50 2.89
C CYS A 63 -3.58 12.92 3.25
N ASP A 64 -3.71 13.85 2.30
CA ASP A 64 -3.36 15.26 2.49
C ASP A 64 -4.55 16.08 3.03
N HIS A 65 -5.75 15.51 3.02
CA HIS A 65 -6.92 16.12 3.65
C HIS A 65 -6.74 16.17 5.17
N ARG A 66 -7.19 17.27 5.77
CA ARG A 66 -7.13 17.51 7.23
C ARG A 66 -8.55 17.65 7.77
N CYS A 67 -9.40 16.66 7.49
CA CYS A 67 -10.76 16.61 8.03
C CYS A 67 -10.72 16.58 9.56
N THR A 68 -11.58 17.36 10.21
CA THR A 68 -11.54 17.62 11.66
C THR A 68 -11.63 16.38 12.54
N PHE A 69 -12.28 15.32 12.06
CA PHE A 69 -12.49 14.07 12.79
C PHE A 69 -11.56 12.91 12.34
N CYS A 70 -10.68 13.14 11.35
CA CYS A 70 -9.96 12.06 10.69
C CYS A 70 -8.54 11.90 11.23
N ILE A 71 -8.22 10.70 11.75
CA ILE A 71 -6.89 10.34 12.26
C ILE A 71 -5.93 9.84 11.17
N ILE A 72 -6.43 9.57 9.97
CA ILE A 72 -5.63 8.94 8.90
C ILE A 72 -4.33 9.68 8.58
N PRO A 73 -4.30 11.01 8.41
CA PRO A 73 -3.05 11.72 8.14
C PRO A 73 -1.98 11.51 9.22
N TYR A 74 -2.40 11.41 10.47
CA TYR A 74 -1.49 11.19 11.60
C TYR A 74 -1.02 9.74 11.74
N GLY A 75 -1.86 8.79 11.37
CA GLY A 75 -1.51 7.37 11.43
C GLY A 75 -0.85 6.83 10.16
N ARG A 76 -1.05 7.48 9.01
CA ARG A 76 -0.54 7.01 7.70
C ARG A 76 0.31 8.03 6.95
N GLY A 77 0.43 9.25 7.46
CA GLY A 77 1.19 10.34 6.85
C GLY A 77 0.48 10.99 5.65
N ASN A 78 1.22 11.82 4.94
CA ASN A 78 0.77 12.49 3.73
C ASN A 78 0.50 11.50 2.59
N SER A 79 -0.25 11.94 1.59
CA SER A 79 -0.54 11.13 0.40
C SER A 79 0.74 10.74 -0.33
N ARG A 80 0.91 9.44 -0.54
CA ARG A 80 2.06 8.86 -1.23
C ARG A 80 1.58 7.77 -2.15
N ARG A 81 2.17 7.67 -3.32
CA ARG A 81 1.80 6.67 -4.31
C ARG A 81 2.87 5.62 -4.51
N VAL A 82 2.45 4.52 -5.10
CA VAL A 82 3.31 3.51 -5.69
C VAL A 82 3.50 3.82 -7.18
N GLY A 83 4.73 3.77 -7.66
CA GLY A 83 5.02 4.05 -9.07
C GLY A 83 4.37 3.05 -10.03
N PRO A 84 3.92 3.48 -11.24
CA PRO A 84 3.23 2.61 -12.19
C PRO A 84 3.97 1.32 -12.56
N LYS A 85 5.30 1.39 -12.66
CA LYS A 85 6.15 0.22 -12.96
C LYS A 85 6.03 -0.86 -11.89
N ASN A 86 6.03 -0.47 -10.62
CA ASN A 86 5.93 -1.39 -9.49
C ASN A 86 4.52 -1.98 -9.40
N ILE A 87 3.49 -1.18 -9.67
CA ILE A 87 2.09 -1.64 -9.70
C ILE A 87 1.91 -2.72 -10.78
N VAL A 88 2.38 -2.45 -12.01
CA VAL A 88 2.30 -3.43 -13.11
C VAL A 88 3.06 -4.70 -12.79
N LYS A 89 4.27 -4.59 -12.21
CA LYS A 89 5.07 -5.76 -11.78
C LYS A 89 4.31 -6.59 -10.75
N GLN A 90 3.71 -5.97 -9.75
CA GLN A 90 2.95 -6.67 -8.71
C GLN A 90 1.70 -7.35 -9.27
N ILE A 91 0.95 -6.67 -10.15
CA ILE A 91 -0.22 -7.27 -10.80
C ILE A 91 0.21 -8.48 -11.64
N LYS A 92 1.31 -8.37 -12.39
CA LYS A 92 1.84 -9.49 -13.19
C LYS A 92 2.12 -10.72 -12.33
N LEU A 93 2.79 -10.57 -11.20
CA LEU A 93 3.05 -11.66 -10.26
C LEU A 93 1.75 -12.31 -9.74
N LEU A 94 0.74 -11.51 -9.43
CA LEU A 94 -0.56 -12.04 -9.01
C LEU A 94 -1.27 -12.81 -10.13
N LEU A 95 -1.18 -12.35 -11.40
CA LEU A 95 -1.76 -13.05 -12.53
C LEU A 95 -1.05 -14.39 -12.79
N GLU A 96 0.28 -14.47 -12.63
CA GLU A 96 1.07 -15.72 -12.70
C GLU A 96 0.62 -16.73 -11.63
N GLU A 97 0.10 -16.25 -10.48
CA GLU A 97 -0.48 -17.04 -9.40
C GLU A 97 -1.99 -17.34 -9.58
N ASN A 98 -2.52 -17.16 -10.81
CA ASN A 98 -3.92 -17.42 -11.20
C ASN A 98 -4.99 -16.50 -10.55
N TYR A 99 -4.62 -15.32 -10.07
CA TYR A 99 -5.62 -14.32 -9.68
C TYR A 99 -6.37 -13.84 -10.95
N LYS A 100 -7.70 -13.77 -10.87
CA LYS A 100 -8.57 -13.35 -11.98
C LYS A 100 -9.11 -11.94 -11.85
N GLU A 101 -9.08 -11.41 -10.64
CA GLU A 101 -9.56 -10.07 -10.34
C GLU A 101 -8.50 -9.32 -9.52
N ILE A 102 -8.20 -8.10 -9.92
CA ILE A 102 -7.32 -7.20 -9.19
C ILE A 102 -8.12 -5.98 -8.72
N VAL A 103 -8.01 -5.66 -7.44
CA VAL A 103 -8.60 -4.47 -6.84
C VAL A 103 -7.47 -3.48 -6.52
N LEU A 104 -7.48 -2.33 -7.15
CA LEU A 104 -6.60 -1.23 -6.79
C LEU A 104 -7.13 -0.56 -5.52
N THR A 105 -6.27 -0.43 -4.50
CA THR A 105 -6.65 0.13 -3.20
C THR A 105 -5.80 1.33 -2.83
N GLY A 106 -6.40 2.24 -2.09
CA GLY A 106 -5.76 3.42 -1.53
C GLY A 106 -6.65 4.04 -0.46
N VAL A 107 -6.12 5.05 0.21
CA VAL A 107 -6.87 5.85 1.18
C VAL A 107 -7.70 6.91 0.45
N ASP A 108 -7.10 7.51 -0.58
CA ASP A 108 -7.71 8.50 -1.47
C ASP A 108 -7.19 8.27 -2.88
N LEU A 109 -7.89 7.43 -3.63
CA LEU A 109 -7.50 7.08 -5.00
C LEU A 109 -7.62 8.25 -5.97
N THR A 110 -8.47 9.22 -5.68
CA THR A 110 -8.67 10.39 -6.55
C THR A 110 -7.43 11.28 -6.60
N SER A 111 -6.66 11.32 -5.52
CA SER A 111 -5.41 12.07 -5.42
C SER A 111 -4.21 11.34 -6.04
N TYR A 112 -4.39 10.14 -6.61
CA TYR A 112 -3.28 9.37 -7.16
C TYR A 112 -2.46 10.18 -8.17
N GLY A 113 -1.18 10.35 -7.88
CA GLY A 113 -0.20 10.96 -8.78
C GLY A 113 -0.13 12.48 -8.76
N THR A 114 -0.78 13.14 -7.81
CA THR A 114 -0.67 14.59 -7.59
C THR A 114 0.71 14.99 -7.09
N ASP A 115 1.39 14.09 -6.39
CA ASP A 115 2.73 14.22 -5.78
C ASP A 115 3.90 14.05 -6.77
N LEU A 116 3.62 13.88 -8.07
CA LEU A 116 4.63 13.67 -9.10
C LEU A 116 5.03 14.93 -9.84
N GLU A 117 6.32 15.08 -10.15
CA GLU A 117 6.82 16.02 -11.17
C GLU A 117 6.11 15.83 -12.51
N LYS A 118 5.90 14.57 -12.94
CA LYS A 118 5.06 14.23 -14.10
C LYS A 118 3.74 13.68 -13.57
N LYS A 119 2.76 14.55 -13.38
CA LYS A 119 1.41 14.19 -12.92
C LYS A 119 0.84 13.04 -13.75
N ILE A 120 0.69 11.88 -13.12
CA ILE A 120 0.06 10.69 -13.72
C ILE A 120 -1.27 10.48 -13.01
N SER A 121 -2.38 10.80 -13.66
CA SER A 121 -3.71 10.59 -13.08
C SER A 121 -4.04 9.11 -12.92
N LEU A 122 -5.00 8.81 -12.05
CA LEU A 122 -5.54 7.45 -11.87
C LEU A 122 -6.02 6.85 -13.21
N SER A 123 -6.69 7.65 -14.05
CA SER A 123 -7.15 7.22 -15.37
C SER A 123 -5.99 6.81 -16.29
N LYS A 124 -4.88 7.54 -16.25
CA LYS A 124 -3.68 7.20 -17.02
C LYS A 124 -3.02 5.93 -16.49
N LEU A 125 -3.00 5.74 -15.16
CA LEU A 125 -2.53 4.48 -14.56
C LEU A 125 -3.36 3.29 -15.03
N VAL A 126 -4.69 3.40 -14.97
CA VAL A 126 -5.61 2.34 -15.43
C VAL A 126 -5.34 1.98 -16.90
N LYS A 127 -5.20 2.98 -17.78
CA LYS A 127 -4.84 2.74 -19.19
C LYS A 127 -3.50 2.01 -19.33
N ILE A 128 -2.48 2.37 -18.54
CA ILE A 128 -1.17 1.69 -18.55
C ILE A 128 -1.31 0.23 -18.13
N ILE A 129 -2.09 -0.05 -17.08
CA ILE A 129 -2.33 -1.42 -16.59
C ILE A 129 -3.01 -2.25 -17.67
N LEU A 130 -4.12 -1.78 -18.23
CA LEU A 130 -4.91 -2.52 -19.22
C LEU A 130 -4.11 -2.77 -20.51
N ASN A 131 -3.31 -1.81 -20.96
CA ASN A 131 -2.46 -1.98 -22.15
C ASN A 131 -1.31 -2.95 -21.93
N LYS A 132 -0.72 -2.99 -20.72
CA LYS A 132 0.42 -3.88 -20.44
C LYS A 132 0.03 -5.28 -20.01
N LEU A 133 -1.19 -5.47 -19.55
CA LEU A 133 -1.70 -6.72 -18.98
C LEU A 133 -3.05 -7.08 -19.60
N PRO A 134 -3.12 -7.34 -20.94
CA PRO A 134 -4.37 -7.65 -21.64
C PRO A 134 -5.06 -8.93 -21.14
N GLN A 135 -4.30 -9.83 -20.48
CA GLN A 135 -4.82 -11.05 -19.86
C GLN A 135 -5.55 -10.82 -18.53
N LEU A 136 -5.57 -9.60 -18.00
CA LEU A 136 -6.30 -9.27 -16.78
C LEU A 136 -7.81 -9.31 -17.00
N ASN A 137 -8.50 -10.29 -16.41
CA ASN A 137 -9.93 -10.50 -16.60
C ASN A 137 -10.79 -9.37 -16.00
N ARG A 138 -10.42 -8.87 -14.80
CA ARG A 138 -11.18 -7.83 -14.11
C ARG A 138 -10.29 -6.91 -13.30
N LEU A 139 -10.42 -5.63 -13.55
CA LEU A 139 -9.82 -4.57 -12.74
C LEU A 139 -10.93 -3.82 -11.99
N ARG A 140 -10.77 -3.65 -10.68
CA ARG A 140 -11.67 -2.86 -9.83
C ARG A 140 -10.90 -1.75 -9.14
N LEU A 141 -11.59 -0.68 -8.86
CA LEU A 141 -11.14 0.36 -7.94
C LEU A 141 -11.87 0.18 -6.61
N SER A 142 -11.18 0.38 -5.49
CA SER A 142 -11.85 0.51 -4.20
C SER A 142 -12.63 1.84 -4.15
N SER A 143 -13.13 2.23 -2.99
CA SER A 143 -13.86 3.50 -2.84
C SER A 143 -13.05 4.67 -3.41
N LEU A 144 -13.74 5.53 -4.12
CA LEU A 144 -13.26 6.80 -4.68
C LEU A 144 -13.78 7.94 -3.81
#